data_fbea47a80066c07928445d7a92aa702c
#
_entry.id   fbea47a80066c07928445d7a92aa702c
#
_cell.length_a   1.000
_cell.length_b   1.000
_cell.length_c   1.000
_cell.angle_alpha   90.00
_cell.angle_beta   90.00
_cell.angle_gamma   90.00
#
_symmetry.space_group_name_H-M   'P 1'
#
loop_
_entity.id
_entity.type
_entity.pdbx_description
1 polymer ?
#
loop_
_entity_poly.entity_id
_entity_poly.type
_entity_poly.pdbx_seq_one_letter_code
_entity_poly.pdbx_strand_id
1 'polypeptide(L)'
;MHSHDPATEELTEAVVRYSVDRMRLDPPPLDHPFTPQELRDAAGPTITPAGIGGLDALRVFEEVLAPACISVDHPRFLAFVPAAPTEASMLFDLVVGASSIYAGSWLEGAGAIHAENEALRW
;
A
#
# COMPACT_ATOMS: atom_id res chain seq x y z
N MET A 1 -3.03 11.97 -20.03
CA MET A 1 -3.43 13.10 -19.18
C MET A 1 -4.48 12.59 -18.22
N HIS A 2 -4.26 12.75 -16.91
CA HIS A 2 -5.20 12.26 -15.91
C HIS A 2 -6.40 13.19 -15.86
N SER A 3 -7.55 12.72 -16.33
CA SER A 3 -8.84 13.40 -16.11
C SER A 3 -9.42 12.91 -14.79
N HIS A 4 -9.95 13.82 -14.00
CA HIS A 4 -10.73 13.45 -12.83
C HIS A 4 -11.95 12.66 -13.29
N ASP A 5 -12.12 11.46 -12.73
CA ASP A 5 -13.29 10.62 -12.97
C ASP A 5 -14.09 10.57 -11.66
N PRO A 6 -15.35 11.07 -11.66
CA PRO A 6 -16.19 11.00 -10.46
C PRO A 6 -16.36 9.57 -9.90
N ALA A 7 -16.26 8.55 -10.75
CA ALA A 7 -16.30 7.15 -10.30
C ALA A 7 -15.11 6.76 -9.40
N THR A 8 -14.02 7.55 -9.40
CA THR A 8 -12.87 7.33 -8.50
C THR A 8 -13.04 8.00 -7.14
N GLU A 9 -14.07 8.82 -6.93
CA GLU A 9 -14.27 9.51 -5.64
C GLU A 9 -14.60 8.51 -4.53
N GLU A 10 -15.57 7.63 -4.76
CA GLU A 10 -15.94 6.56 -3.83
C GLU A 10 -14.77 5.61 -3.55
N LEU A 11 -14.01 5.26 -4.59
CA LEU A 11 -12.79 4.46 -4.44
C LEU A 11 -11.75 5.18 -3.59
N THR A 12 -11.55 6.48 -3.79
CA THR A 12 -10.60 7.28 -3.01
C THR A 12 -10.97 7.26 -1.53
N GLU A 13 -12.25 7.49 -1.20
CA GLU A 13 -12.74 7.42 0.17
C GLU A 13 -12.53 6.03 0.79
N ALA A 14 -12.82 4.97 0.04
CA ALA A 14 -12.66 3.60 0.49
C ALA A 14 -11.19 3.25 0.76
N VAL A 15 -10.27 3.60 -0.15
CA VAL A 15 -8.83 3.37 0.00
C VAL A 15 -8.25 4.14 1.18
N VAL A 16 -8.63 5.41 1.34
CA VAL A 16 -8.16 6.22 2.47
C VAL A 16 -8.68 5.64 3.79
N ARG A 17 -9.95 5.25 3.85
CA ARG A 17 -10.54 4.60 5.04
C ARG A 17 -9.80 3.33 5.39
N TYR A 18 -9.64 2.41 4.44
CA TYR A 18 -8.87 1.18 4.62
C TYR A 18 -7.46 1.46 5.19
N SER A 19 -6.75 2.42 4.59
CA SER A 19 -5.39 2.76 5.00
C SER A 19 -5.33 3.30 6.44
N VAL A 20 -6.26 4.19 6.79
CA VAL A 20 -6.35 4.75 8.16
C VAL A 20 -6.72 3.66 9.17
N ASP A 21 -7.66 2.80 8.84
CA ASP A 21 -8.10 1.73 9.74
C ASP A 21 -6.96 0.71 9.94
N ARG A 22 -6.23 0.36 8.87
CA ARG A 22 -5.06 -0.55 8.95
C ARG A 22 -3.93 0.04 9.81
N MET A 23 -3.66 1.34 9.71
CA MET A 23 -2.65 2.02 10.55
C MET A 23 -3.00 2.03 12.04
N ARG A 24 -4.28 1.94 12.38
CA ARG A 24 -4.76 2.00 13.76
C ARG A 24 -4.88 0.64 14.44
N LEU A 25 -4.61 -0.45 13.73
CA LEU A 25 -4.63 -1.79 14.33
C LEU A 25 -3.49 -1.94 15.34
N ASP A 26 -3.84 -2.27 16.58
CA ASP A 26 -2.88 -2.50 17.67
C ASP A 26 -3.31 -3.69 18.56
N PRO A 27 -2.70 -4.85 18.43
CA PRO A 27 -1.75 -5.21 17.38
C PRO A 27 -2.45 -5.47 16.02
N PRO A 28 -1.73 -5.35 14.90
CA PRO A 28 -2.23 -5.84 13.62
C PRO A 28 -2.40 -7.38 13.67
N PRO A 29 -3.18 -7.98 12.76
CA PRO A 29 -3.34 -9.44 12.73
C PRO A 29 -1.99 -10.11 12.39
N LEU A 30 -1.72 -11.26 13.00
CA LEU A 30 -0.59 -12.11 12.65
C LEU A 30 -1.04 -13.08 11.55
N ASP A 31 -1.12 -12.57 10.34
CA ASP A 31 -1.53 -13.30 9.17
C ASP A 31 -0.46 -14.33 8.71
N HIS A 32 -0.81 -15.18 7.77
CA HIS A 32 0.06 -16.26 7.29
C HIS A 32 -0.06 -16.44 5.77
N PRO A 33 0.99 -16.89 5.08
CA PRO A 33 0.94 -17.06 3.64
C PRO A 33 -0.02 -18.20 3.25
N PHE A 34 -0.81 -17.94 2.21
CA PHE A 34 -1.64 -18.93 1.55
C PHE A 34 -0.86 -19.63 0.44
N THR A 35 -1.27 -20.84 0.10
CA THR A 35 -0.75 -21.52 -1.09
C THR A 35 -1.25 -20.83 -2.36
N PRO A 36 -0.56 -21.00 -3.51
CA PRO A 36 -1.04 -20.46 -4.78
C PRO A 36 -2.43 -20.97 -5.19
N GLN A 37 -2.82 -22.16 -4.75
CA GLN A 37 -4.14 -22.71 -5.05
C GLN A 37 -5.21 -22.03 -4.20
N GLU A 38 -5.00 -21.89 -2.90
CA GLU A 38 -5.91 -21.17 -2.00
C GLU A 38 -6.14 -19.73 -2.46
N LEU A 39 -5.08 -19.03 -2.90
CA LEU A 39 -5.20 -17.68 -3.44
C LEU A 39 -6.03 -17.63 -4.72
N ARG A 40 -5.82 -18.58 -5.66
CA ARG A 40 -6.65 -18.64 -6.87
C ARG A 40 -8.11 -18.90 -6.57
N ASP A 41 -8.38 -19.80 -5.64
CA ASP A 41 -9.75 -20.18 -5.28
C ASP A 41 -10.48 -19.06 -4.53
N ALA A 42 -9.77 -18.35 -3.63
CA ALA A 42 -10.34 -17.27 -2.84
C ALA A 42 -10.49 -15.94 -3.62
N ALA A 43 -9.47 -15.56 -4.40
CA ALA A 43 -9.50 -14.30 -5.15
C ALA A 43 -10.35 -14.41 -6.44
N GLY A 44 -10.47 -15.61 -7.00
CA GLY A 44 -11.13 -15.80 -8.29
C GLY A 44 -10.41 -15.12 -9.46
N PRO A 45 -11.06 -14.93 -10.60
CA PRO A 45 -10.48 -14.27 -11.77
C PRO A 45 -10.49 -12.75 -11.59
N THR A 46 -9.37 -12.16 -11.18
CA THR A 46 -9.22 -10.71 -10.99
C THR A 46 -8.80 -9.96 -12.25
N ILE A 47 -8.18 -10.66 -13.21
CA ILE A 47 -7.76 -10.10 -14.50
C ILE A 47 -8.73 -10.55 -15.57
N THR A 48 -9.59 -9.65 -16.02
CA THR A 48 -10.60 -9.90 -17.05
C THR A 48 -10.54 -8.80 -18.12
N PRO A 49 -11.07 -9.04 -19.33
CA PRO A 49 -11.09 -8.01 -20.38
C PRO A 49 -11.83 -6.72 -19.97
N ALA A 50 -12.82 -6.80 -19.09
CA ALA A 50 -13.58 -5.67 -18.59
C ALA A 50 -13.00 -5.06 -17.30
N GLY A 51 -12.02 -5.75 -16.67
CA GLY A 51 -11.60 -5.44 -15.30
C GLY A 51 -12.65 -5.90 -14.27
N ILE A 52 -12.35 -5.72 -12.99
CA ILE A 52 -13.28 -6.00 -11.87
C ILE A 52 -13.76 -4.73 -11.17
N GLY A 53 -13.21 -3.56 -11.55
CA GLY A 53 -13.48 -2.28 -10.89
C GLY A 53 -12.65 -2.06 -9.61
N GLY A 54 -12.49 -0.77 -9.24
CA GLY A 54 -11.60 -0.39 -8.14
C GLY A 54 -12.07 -0.86 -6.77
N LEU A 55 -13.37 -0.77 -6.48
CA LEU A 55 -13.92 -1.20 -5.19
C LEU A 55 -13.83 -2.72 -5.00
N ASP A 56 -14.11 -3.51 -6.04
CA ASP A 56 -13.93 -4.96 -5.96
C ASP A 56 -12.45 -5.36 -5.86
N ALA A 57 -11.56 -4.63 -6.54
CA ALA A 57 -10.13 -4.83 -6.39
C ALA A 57 -9.65 -4.53 -4.96
N LEU A 58 -10.14 -3.46 -4.34
CA LEU A 58 -9.85 -3.15 -2.93
C LEU A 58 -10.39 -4.24 -2.01
N ARG A 59 -11.62 -4.72 -2.24
CA ARG A 59 -12.22 -5.79 -1.43
C ARG A 59 -11.42 -7.10 -1.53
N VAL A 60 -11.00 -7.49 -2.73
CA VAL A 60 -10.13 -8.67 -2.91
C VAL A 60 -8.80 -8.48 -2.18
N PHE A 61 -8.23 -7.29 -2.23
CA PHE A 61 -7.00 -7.00 -1.49
C PHE A 61 -7.21 -7.13 0.01
N GLU A 62 -8.24 -6.49 0.57
CA GLU A 62 -8.52 -6.46 2.01
C GLU A 62 -8.88 -7.84 2.56
N GLU A 63 -9.76 -8.59 1.86
CA GLU A 63 -10.30 -9.85 2.36
C GLU A 63 -9.45 -11.08 2.05
N VAL A 64 -8.62 -11.02 0.99
CA VAL A 64 -7.88 -12.19 0.49
C VAL A 64 -6.38 -11.97 0.46
N LEU A 65 -5.91 -10.88 -0.19
CA LEU A 65 -4.49 -10.73 -0.46
C LEU A 65 -3.70 -10.25 0.77
N ALA A 66 -4.22 -9.26 1.49
CA ALA A 66 -3.56 -8.75 2.68
C ALA A 66 -3.45 -9.81 3.79
N PRO A 67 -4.52 -10.57 4.13
CA PRO A 67 -4.44 -11.66 5.11
C PRO A 67 -3.53 -12.83 4.70
N ALA A 68 -3.21 -12.95 3.42
CA ALA A 68 -2.25 -13.94 2.91
C ALA A 68 -0.79 -13.49 3.00
N CYS A 69 -0.53 -12.30 3.54
CA CYS A 69 0.79 -11.75 3.79
C CYS A 69 1.11 -11.76 5.29
N ILE A 70 2.37 -11.98 5.65
CA ILE A 70 2.79 -11.86 7.06
C ILE A 70 2.88 -10.38 7.42
N SER A 71 2.20 -9.98 8.49
CA SER A 71 2.26 -8.61 9.03
C SER A 71 3.59 -8.40 9.77
N VAL A 72 4.56 -7.78 9.08
CA VAL A 72 5.91 -7.53 9.63
C VAL A 72 5.93 -6.48 10.74
N ASP A 73 4.87 -5.68 10.86
CA ASP A 73 4.64 -4.71 11.93
C ASP A 73 4.00 -5.32 13.20
N HIS A 74 3.68 -6.61 13.19
CA HIS A 74 3.13 -7.29 14.36
C HIS A 74 4.23 -7.46 15.44
N PRO A 75 3.98 -7.14 16.73
CA PRO A 75 4.99 -7.19 17.79
C PRO A 75 5.58 -8.60 18.05
N ARG A 76 4.94 -9.66 17.57
CA ARG A 76 5.45 -11.04 17.64
C ARG A 76 6.20 -11.48 16.37
N PHE A 77 6.35 -10.60 15.38
CA PHE A 77 7.17 -10.90 14.20
C PHE A 77 8.64 -10.71 14.55
N LEU A 78 9.35 -11.82 14.76
CA LEU A 78 10.75 -11.84 15.22
C LEU A 78 11.72 -12.35 14.13
N ALA A 79 11.26 -12.46 12.89
CA ALA A 79 12.07 -12.87 11.77
C ALA A 79 12.67 -11.66 11.04
N PHE A 80 13.85 -11.84 10.43
CA PHE A 80 14.58 -10.80 9.71
C PHE A 80 14.95 -9.60 10.60
N VAL A 81 15.13 -8.42 10.03
CA VAL A 81 15.39 -7.17 10.76
C VAL A 81 14.50 -6.07 10.15
N PRO A 82 13.16 -6.20 10.21
CA PRO A 82 12.28 -5.18 9.72
C PRO A 82 12.21 -4.02 10.70
N ALA A 83 12.01 -2.81 10.18
CA ALA A 83 11.57 -1.67 10.96
C ALA A 83 10.09 -1.41 10.64
N ALA A 84 9.25 -1.36 11.65
CA ALA A 84 7.87 -0.92 11.45
C ALA A 84 7.88 0.56 11.04
N PRO A 85 7.12 0.95 9.99
CA PRO A 85 7.03 2.34 9.58
C PRO A 85 6.29 3.14 10.66
N THR A 86 6.62 4.43 10.79
CA THR A 86 5.81 5.35 11.57
C THR A 86 4.55 5.75 10.78
N GLU A 87 3.47 6.15 11.46
CA GLU A 87 2.27 6.68 10.79
C GLU A 87 2.63 7.83 9.83
N ALA A 88 3.53 8.72 10.24
CA ALA A 88 3.97 9.83 9.41
C ALA A 88 4.66 9.35 8.13
N SER A 89 5.52 8.33 8.18
CA SER A 89 6.19 7.82 6.98
C SER A 89 5.19 7.22 6.00
N MET A 90 4.20 6.46 6.47
CA MET A 90 3.16 5.88 5.62
C MET A 90 2.30 6.95 4.94
N LEU A 91 1.97 8.04 5.65
CA LEU A 91 1.24 9.18 5.08
C LEU A 91 2.09 9.92 4.03
N PHE A 92 3.40 10.04 4.25
CA PHE A 92 4.29 10.65 3.26
C PHE A 92 4.51 9.77 2.03
N ASP A 93 4.44 8.44 2.12
CA ASP A 93 4.42 7.56 0.96
C ASP A 93 3.23 7.85 0.03
N LEU A 94 2.05 8.14 0.60
CA LEU A 94 0.91 8.59 -0.18
C LEU A 94 1.18 9.93 -0.89
N VAL A 95 1.80 10.89 -0.20
CA VAL A 95 2.17 12.20 -0.78
C VAL A 95 3.16 12.02 -1.93
N VAL A 96 4.19 11.20 -1.74
CA VAL A 96 5.19 10.90 -2.78
C VAL A 96 4.56 10.23 -3.98
N GLY A 97 3.69 9.23 -3.76
CA GLY A 97 2.97 8.55 -4.83
C GLY A 97 2.06 9.49 -5.63
N ALA A 98 1.30 10.34 -4.94
CA ALA A 98 0.42 11.33 -5.57
C ALA A 98 1.19 12.41 -6.36
N SER A 99 2.43 12.71 -5.95
CA SER A 99 3.28 13.71 -6.59
C SER A 99 3.99 13.19 -7.85
N SER A 100 3.94 11.89 -8.13
CA SER A 100 4.59 11.26 -9.30
C SER A 100 6.07 11.62 -9.45
N ILE A 101 6.79 11.68 -8.33
CA ILE A 101 8.20 12.11 -8.32
C ILE A 101 9.08 10.97 -8.85
N TYR A 102 9.95 11.31 -9.81
CA TYR A 102 11.03 10.45 -10.26
C TYR A 102 12.36 10.96 -9.72
N ALA A 103 12.98 10.23 -8.82
CA ALA A 103 14.24 10.63 -8.17
C ALA A 103 15.50 10.03 -8.82
N GLY A 104 15.39 9.54 -10.06
CA GLY A 104 16.52 8.95 -10.80
C GLY A 104 17.50 9.97 -11.37
N SER A 105 17.15 11.25 -11.45
CA SER A 105 18.04 12.33 -11.84
C SER A 105 17.74 13.62 -11.09
N TRP A 106 18.77 14.46 -10.97
CA TRP A 106 18.63 15.77 -10.33
C TRP A 106 17.64 16.68 -11.05
N LEU A 107 17.55 16.58 -12.36
CA LEU A 107 16.66 17.44 -13.17
C LEU A 107 15.18 17.21 -12.80
N GLU A 108 14.79 15.94 -12.61
CA GLU A 108 13.40 15.58 -12.36
C GLU A 108 13.05 15.49 -10.87
N GLY A 109 14.03 15.18 -10.02
CA GLY A 109 13.81 14.88 -8.62
C GLY A 109 14.64 15.69 -7.63
N ALA A 110 15.11 16.89 -7.99
CA ALA A 110 16.01 17.67 -7.14
C ALA A 110 15.52 17.85 -5.69
N GLY A 111 14.22 18.10 -5.49
CA GLY A 111 13.64 18.25 -4.16
C GLY A 111 13.68 16.96 -3.34
N ALA A 112 13.35 15.82 -3.93
CA ALA A 112 13.39 14.52 -3.27
C ALA A 112 14.85 14.10 -2.96
N ILE A 113 15.75 14.28 -3.93
CA ILE A 113 17.18 13.99 -3.76
C ILE A 113 17.80 14.87 -2.68
N HIS A 114 17.39 16.16 -2.63
CA HIS A 114 17.83 17.05 -1.55
C HIS A 114 17.38 16.55 -0.19
N ALA A 115 16.09 16.19 -0.03
CA ALA A 115 15.56 15.69 1.23
C ALA A 115 16.26 14.40 1.70
N GLU A 116 16.51 13.45 0.77
CA GLU A 116 17.26 12.24 1.05
C GLU A 116 18.70 12.55 1.50
N ASN A 117 19.39 13.44 0.80
CA ASN A 117 20.74 13.85 1.16
C ASN A 117 20.81 14.54 2.52
N GLU A 118 19.81 15.33 2.90
CA GLU A 118 19.75 15.92 4.24
C GLU A 118 19.57 14.86 5.31
N ALA A 119 18.68 13.88 5.09
CA ALA A 119 18.50 12.77 6.01
C ALA A 119 19.78 11.91 6.16
N LEU A 120 20.52 11.68 5.08
CA LEU A 120 21.78 10.93 5.11
C LEU A 120 22.97 11.67 5.76
N ARG A 121 22.89 13.00 5.85
CA ARG A 121 23.93 13.81 6.53
C ARG A 121 23.74 13.89 8.03
N TRP A 122 22.57 13.56 8.51
CA TRP A 122 22.22 13.62 9.93
C TRP A 122 22.73 12.39 10.69
#